data_f6d74569b01174cfecbe221150dcd647
#
_entry.id   f6d74569b01174cfecbe221150dcd647
#
_cell.length_a   1.000
_cell.length_b   1.000
_cell.length_c   1.000
_cell.angle_alpha   90.00
_cell.angle_beta   90.00
_cell.angle_gamma   90.00
#
_symmetry.space_group_name_H-M   'P 1'
#
loop_
_entity.id
_entity.type
_entity.pdbx_description
1 polymer ?
#
loop_
_entity_poly.entity_id
_entity_poly.type
_entity_poly.pdbx_seq_one_letter_code
_entity_poly.pdbx_strand_id
1 'polypeptide(L)'
;MAFAPALSEPLSIASADVDLVELYFDRGWTDGLPVVAPTHDKVDAVVRALGGNPGFVECKVAPRWGALSREVLAINVVMAGCKPEYAPVVRAALLALTDPRFNLNGVQATTHMASPLVIVNGPIACEIGMNGGANAFGSGNRANATIGRAIRLIMLNVGGGRAPELDKCTLGNPAKYSYCVCENEEHSPFAPYHVEHGYQPDQSTVFAIAAEAPHSVTDHQCNDPEGVLDTICSAMSTIASNTAVLSGHCTVALGIEHAGTIAKYGWTRNDIKSYLWMHSGNRFGAIARNHRYGKVYNRNLPKWYKRDPDSRIPIVESPDRIHLFVIGGNAGRFSAFIPGWGHMSTPVLKSITETPTISDDECADGMCKL
;
A
#
# COMPACT_ATOMS: atom_id res chain seq x y z
N MET A 1 -22.68 -7.56 -29.92
CA MET A 1 -21.74 -8.60 -29.53
C MET A 1 -22.39 -9.37 -28.39
N ALA A 2 -22.53 -10.68 -28.49
CA ALA A 2 -23.04 -11.49 -27.39
C ALA A 2 -22.01 -11.49 -26.25
N PHE A 3 -22.48 -11.21 -25.04
CA PHE A 3 -21.61 -11.27 -23.84
C PHE A 3 -21.22 -12.73 -23.56
N ALA A 4 -19.98 -12.93 -23.13
CA ALA A 4 -19.61 -14.23 -22.58
C ALA A 4 -20.51 -14.53 -21.35
N PRO A 5 -20.94 -15.78 -21.15
CA PRO A 5 -21.75 -16.12 -20.00
C PRO A 5 -20.97 -15.83 -18.71
N ALA A 6 -21.67 -15.34 -17.70
CA ALA A 6 -21.11 -15.14 -16.36
C ALA A 6 -20.57 -16.48 -15.82
N LEU A 7 -19.38 -16.44 -15.18
CA LEU A 7 -18.78 -17.62 -14.56
C LEU A 7 -19.24 -17.79 -13.10
N SER A 8 -19.69 -16.69 -12.48
CA SER A 8 -20.26 -16.67 -11.15
C SER A 8 -21.72 -17.03 -11.19
N GLU A 9 -22.22 -17.80 -10.22
CA GLU A 9 -23.66 -18.05 -10.08
C GLU A 9 -24.40 -16.75 -9.76
N PRO A 10 -25.33 -16.30 -10.63
CA PRO A 10 -26.15 -15.14 -10.35
C PRO A 10 -27.12 -15.43 -9.21
N LEU A 11 -27.13 -14.57 -8.18
CA LEU A 11 -28.11 -14.62 -7.12
C LEU A 11 -29.38 -13.92 -7.60
N SER A 12 -30.45 -14.70 -7.86
CA SER A 12 -31.76 -14.15 -8.18
C SER A 12 -32.48 -13.76 -6.90
N ILE A 13 -32.79 -12.46 -6.76
CA ILE A 13 -33.54 -11.94 -5.61
C ILE A 13 -34.97 -11.74 -6.06
N ALA A 14 -35.88 -12.60 -5.57
CA ALA A 14 -37.25 -12.66 -6.01
C ALA A 14 -38.18 -11.62 -5.38
N SER A 15 -37.75 -10.89 -4.37
CA SER A 15 -38.56 -9.92 -3.64
C SER A 15 -37.88 -8.56 -3.53
N ALA A 16 -38.66 -7.49 -3.74
CA ALA A 16 -38.24 -6.12 -3.48
C ALA A 16 -38.04 -5.82 -1.97
N ASP A 17 -38.51 -6.71 -1.10
CA ASP A 17 -38.46 -6.55 0.34
C ASP A 17 -37.15 -7.10 0.97
N VAL A 18 -36.24 -7.62 0.15
CA VAL A 18 -34.93 -8.12 0.65
C VAL A 18 -34.00 -6.93 0.92
N ASP A 19 -33.58 -6.78 2.16
CA ASP A 19 -32.53 -5.85 2.50
C ASP A 19 -31.17 -6.39 1.99
N LEU A 20 -30.67 -5.79 0.92
CA LEU A 20 -29.43 -6.19 0.29
C LEU A 20 -28.22 -5.95 1.19
N VAL A 21 -28.28 -4.95 2.07
CA VAL A 21 -27.18 -4.64 2.98
C VAL A 21 -27.02 -5.79 3.98
N GLU A 22 -28.12 -6.18 4.63
CA GLU A 22 -28.12 -7.29 5.59
C GLU A 22 -27.77 -8.61 4.91
N LEU A 23 -28.31 -8.87 3.71
CA LEU A 23 -27.97 -10.07 2.94
C LEU A 23 -26.44 -10.21 2.70
N TYR A 24 -25.76 -9.13 2.36
CA TYR A 24 -24.31 -9.18 2.14
C TYR A 24 -23.53 -9.38 3.44
N PHE A 25 -24.00 -8.83 4.56
CA PHE A 25 -23.42 -9.11 5.89
C PHE A 25 -23.60 -10.57 6.27
N ASP A 26 -24.82 -11.11 6.16
CA ASP A 26 -25.13 -12.51 6.49
C ASP A 26 -24.31 -13.51 5.66
N ARG A 27 -24.03 -13.17 4.41
CA ARG A 27 -23.17 -13.96 3.51
C ARG A 27 -21.68 -13.79 3.80
N GLY A 28 -21.31 -12.85 4.67
CA GLY A 28 -19.93 -12.57 4.98
C GLY A 28 -19.11 -11.99 3.82
N TRP A 29 -19.75 -11.30 2.87
CA TRP A 29 -19.09 -10.75 1.68
C TRP A 29 -18.55 -9.33 1.89
N THR A 30 -18.77 -8.75 3.05
CA THR A 30 -18.35 -7.38 3.36
C THR A 30 -17.12 -7.31 4.25
N ASP A 31 -16.57 -6.12 4.37
CA ASP A 31 -15.50 -5.73 5.29
C ASP A 31 -16.02 -5.09 6.60
N GLY A 32 -17.32 -5.19 6.86
CA GLY A 32 -18.02 -4.52 7.97
C GLY A 32 -18.67 -3.21 7.56
N LEU A 33 -18.64 -2.84 6.27
CA LEU A 33 -19.30 -1.67 5.70
C LEU A 33 -20.25 -2.11 4.59
N PRO A 34 -21.35 -1.36 4.32
CA PRO A 34 -22.24 -1.63 3.20
C PRO A 34 -21.48 -1.69 1.86
N VAL A 35 -21.94 -2.53 0.96
CA VAL A 35 -21.35 -2.69 -0.38
C VAL A 35 -22.35 -2.37 -1.47
N VAL A 36 -21.86 -1.99 -2.64
CA VAL A 36 -22.70 -1.78 -3.83
C VAL A 36 -23.03 -3.12 -4.45
N ALA A 37 -24.30 -3.35 -4.81
CA ALA A 37 -24.73 -4.57 -5.50
C ALA A 37 -24.00 -4.72 -6.85
N PRO A 38 -23.27 -5.83 -7.06
CA PRO A 38 -22.56 -6.09 -8.31
C PRO A 38 -23.50 -6.68 -9.37
N THR A 39 -24.34 -5.81 -9.96
CA THR A 39 -25.23 -6.20 -11.05
C THR A 39 -24.44 -6.52 -12.31
N HIS A 40 -24.98 -7.35 -13.21
CA HIS A 40 -24.34 -7.74 -14.46
C HIS A 40 -23.78 -6.54 -15.24
N ASP A 41 -24.58 -5.52 -15.48
CA ASP A 41 -24.16 -4.35 -16.26
C ASP A 41 -22.94 -3.64 -15.65
N LYS A 42 -22.89 -3.54 -14.30
CA LYS A 42 -21.77 -2.92 -13.59
C LYS A 42 -20.51 -3.77 -13.68
N VAL A 43 -20.64 -5.09 -13.48
CA VAL A 43 -19.54 -6.05 -13.56
C VAL A 43 -18.97 -6.07 -14.98
N ASP A 44 -19.84 -6.16 -15.99
CA ASP A 44 -19.43 -6.14 -17.41
C ASP A 44 -18.71 -4.83 -17.79
N ALA A 45 -19.13 -3.69 -17.26
CA ALA A 45 -18.43 -2.43 -17.51
C ALA A 45 -16.99 -2.47 -16.98
N VAL A 46 -16.78 -3.05 -15.81
CA VAL A 46 -15.42 -3.21 -15.22
C VAL A 46 -14.61 -4.24 -16.00
N VAL A 47 -15.21 -5.38 -16.39
CA VAL A 47 -14.55 -6.41 -17.21
C VAL A 47 -14.08 -5.81 -18.54
N ARG A 48 -14.90 -4.97 -19.18
CA ARG A 48 -14.51 -4.25 -20.41
C ARG A 48 -13.35 -3.29 -20.19
N ALA A 49 -13.35 -2.55 -19.08
CA ALA A 49 -12.24 -1.65 -18.72
C ALA A 49 -10.91 -2.39 -18.51
N LEU A 50 -10.98 -3.68 -18.18
CA LEU A 50 -9.82 -4.58 -18.03
C LEU A 50 -9.44 -5.32 -19.33
N GLY A 51 -10.09 -5.03 -20.46
CA GLY A 51 -9.81 -5.65 -21.76
C GLY A 51 -10.65 -6.89 -22.08
N GLY A 52 -11.78 -7.10 -21.37
CA GLY A 52 -12.70 -8.22 -21.60
C GLY A 52 -12.20 -9.55 -21.01
N ASN A 53 -12.73 -10.69 -21.48
CA ASN A 53 -12.44 -12.04 -20.99
C ASN A 53 -12.64 -12.22 -19.45
N PRO A 54 -13.87 -12.43 -18.98
CA PRO A 54 -14.18 -12.56 -17.55
C PRO A 54 -13.46 -13.73 -16.85
N GLY A 55 -13.17 -14.81 -17.62
CA GLY A 55 -12.50 -16.01 -17.11
C GLY A 55 -10.98 -15.90 -16.99
N PHE A 56 -10.39 -14.80 -17.47
CA PHE A 56 -8.93 -14.63 -17.35
C PHE A 56 -8.54 -14.53 -15.86
N VAL A 57 -7.59 -15.39 -15.44
CA VAL A 57 -7.08 -15.39 -14.06
C VAL A 57 -5.94 -14.39 -13.95
N GLU A 58 -6.16 -13.32 -13.19
CA GLU A 58 -5.18 -12.25 -13.00
C GLU A 58 -4.03 -12.66 -12.05
N CYS A 59 -4.36 -13.37 -10.96
CA CYS A 59 -3.39 -13.85 -9.97
C CYS A 59 -4.05 -14.81 -8.98
N LYS A 60 -3.24 -15.37 -8.06
CA LYS A 60 -3.71 -16.08 -6.86
C LYS A 60 -3.50 -15.22 -5.62
N VAL A 61 -4.52 -15.08 -4.77
CA VAL A 61 -4.50 -14.19 -3.61
C VAL A 61 -4.31 -14.99 -2.32
N ALA A 62 -3.18 -14.75 -1.65
CA ALA A 62 -2.89 -15.34 -0.33
C ALA A 62 -3.85 -14.76 0.75
N PRO A 63 -4.04 -15.45 1.91
CA PRO A 63 -3.37 -16.68 2.35
C PRO A 63 -4.01 -17.99 1.88
N ARG A 64 -5.26 -17.98 1.39
CA ARG A 64 -5.92 -19.20 0.85
C ARG A 64 -5.59 -19.48 -0.61
N TRP A 65 -4.84 -18.61 -1.26
CA TRP A 65 -4.41 -18.75 -2.66
C TRP A 65 -5.57 -18.91 -3.66
N GLY A 66 -6.69 -18.24 -3.35
CA GLY A 66 -7.84 -18.23 -4.25
C GLY A 66 -7.49 -17.64 -5.61
N ALA A 67 -7.93 -18.26 -6.68
CA ALA A 67 -7.78 -17.75 -8.04
C ALA A 67 -8.66 -16.51 -8.23
N LEU A 68 -8.06 -15.39 -8.63
CA LEU A 68 -8.76 -14.14 -8.92
C LEU A 68 -9.03 -14.06 -10.41
N SER A 69 -10.21 -14.49 -10.86
CA SER A 69 -10.63 -14.22 -12.23
C SER A 69 -10.96 -12.72 -12.41
N ARG A 70 -10.92 -12.26 -13.65
CA ARG A 70 -11.26 -10.89 -13.99
C ARG A 70 -12.70 -10.53 -13.60
N GLU A 71 -13.62 -11.47 -13.70
CA GLU A 71 -15.00 -11.30 -13.23
C GLU A 71 -15.07 -11.13 -11.71
N VAL A 72 -14.37 -11.97 -10.95
CA VAL A 72 -14.34 -11.87 -9.47
C VAL A 72 -13.65 -10.57 -9.03
N LEU A 73 -12.60 -10.13 -9.74
CA LEU A 73 -12.01 -8.81 -9.52
C LEU A 73 -13.06 -7.72 -9.76
N ALA A 74 -13.78 -7.77 -10.89
CA ALA A 74 -14.81 -6.80 -11.24
C ALA A 74 -15.94 -6.74 -10.21
N ILE A 75 -16.41 -7.89 -9.72
CA ILE A 75 -17.41 -7.98 -8.64
C ILE A 75 -16.96 -7.18 -7.41
N ASN A 76 -15.73 -7.42 -6.92
CA ASN A 76 -15.24 -6.74 -5.73
C ASN A 76 -14.96 -5.24 -5.97
N VAL A 77 -14.55 -4.85 -7.18
CA VAL A 77 -14.39 -3.46 -7.61
C VAL A 77 -15.73 -2.72 -7.54
N VAL A 78 -16.80 -3.34 -8.06
CA VAL A 78 -18.17 -2.79 -7.97
C VAL A 78 -18.63 -2.73 -6.52
N MET A 79 -18.45 -3.81 -5.75
CA MET A 79 -18.84 -3.88 -4.34
C MET A 79 -18.17 -2.78 -3.50
N ALA A 80 -16.92 -2.44 -3.79
CA ALA A 80 -16.22 -1.34 -3.14
C ALA A 80 -16.76 0.05 -3.50
N GLY A 81 -17.52 0.18 -4.59
CA GLY A 81 -18.03 1.45 -5.11
C GLY A 81 -17.12 2.14 -6.11
N CYS A 82 -16.15 1.43 -6.68
CA CYS A 82 -15.29 1.96 -7.73
C CYS A 82 -16.08 2.27 -9.01
N LYS A 83 -15.53 3.20 -9.79
CA LYS A 83 -15.90 3.34 -11.20
C LYS A 83 -15.10 2.35 -12.05
N PRO A 84 -15.56 1.99 -13.26
CA PRO A 84 -14.85 1.06 -14.15
C PRO A 84 -13.41 1.51 -14.46
N GLU A 85 -13.17 2.80 -14.66
CA GLU A 85 -11.86 3.38 -14.96
C GLU A 85 -10.83 3.25 -13.82
N TYR A 86 -11.25 2.86 -12.60
CA TYR A 86 -10.34 2.60 -11.49
C TYR A 86 -9.77 1.17 -11.51
N ALA A 87 -10.40 0.27 -12.26
CA ALA A 87 -10.05 -1.16 -12.26
C ALA A 87 -8.62 -1.46 -12.71
N PRO A 88 -8.02 -0.76 -13.69
CA PRO A 88 -6.60 -0.96 -14.02
C PRO A 88 -5.65 -0.70 -12.85
N VAL A 89 -5.95 0.31 -12.01
CA VAL A 89 -5.15 0.60 -10.80
C VAL A 89 -5.31 -0.51 -9.78
N VAL A 90 -6.53 -0.98 -9.53
CA VAL A 90 -6.78 -2.12 -8.61
C VAL A 90 -6.05 -3.36 -9.07
N ARG A 91 -6.10 -3.67 -10.39
CA ARG A 91 -5.37 -4.81 -10.98
C ARG A 91 -3.86 -4.70 -10.75
N ALA A 92 -3.27 -3.56 -11.11
CA ALA A 92 -1.83 -3.35 -10.96
C ALA A 92 -1.39 -3.44 -9.49
N ALA A 93 -2.19 -2.89 -8.57
CA ALA A 93 -1.95 -3.03 -7.15
C ALA A 93 -1.96 -4.50 -6.69
N LEU A 94 -2.93 -5.29 -7.14
CA LEU A 94 -2.98 -6.73 -6.82
C LEU A 94 -1.80 -7.49 -7.40
N LEU A 95 -1.35 -7.18 -8.61
CA LEU A 95 -0.13 -7.76 -9.20
C LEU A 95 1.13 -7.38 -8.40
N ALA A 96 1.18 -6.18 -7.83
CA ALA A 96 2.26 -5.78 -6.93
C ALA A 96 2.19 -6.52 -5.59
N LEU A 97 1.00 -6.68 -5.02
CA LEU A 97 0.77 -7.37 -3.75
C LEU A 97 1.01 -8.88 -3.83
N THR A 98 0.74 -9.48 -4.98
CA THR A 98 0.95 -10.92 -5.22
C THR A 98 2.35 -11.26 -5.73
N ASP A 99 3.19 -10.26 -5.99
CA ASP A 99 4.62 -10.48 -6.23
C ASP A 99 5.24 -11.16 -5.00
N PRO A 100 6.02 -12.25 -5.16
CA PRO A 100 6.60 -12.98 -4.03
C PRO A 100 7.41 -12.13 -3.06
N ARG A 101 8.04 -11.06 -3.55
CA ARG A 101 8.82 -10.12 -2.72
C ARG A 101 7.96 -9.38 -1.70
N PHE A 102 6.70 -9.08 -2.03
CA PHE A 102 5.78 -8.40 -1.14
C PHE A 102 5.37 -9.27 0.06
N ASN A 103 5.37 -10.60 -0.11
CA ASN A 103 4.96 -11.55 0.94
C ASN A 103 3.54 -11.29 1.47
N LEU A 104 2.55 -11.20 0.57
CA LEU A 104 1.16 -10.95 0.94
C LEU A 104 0.63 -11.96 1.97
N ASN A 105 1.06 -13.22 1.88
CA ASN A 105 0.69 -14.26 2.85
C ASN A 105 1.08 -13.86 4.28
N GLY A 106 2.32 -13.45 4.47
CA GLY A 106 2.80 -12.98 5.77
C GLY A 106 2.08 -11.71 6.23
N VAL A 107 1.88 -10.74 5.34
CA VAL A 107 1.20 -9.47 5.66
C VAL A 107 -0.23 -9.72 6.13
N GLN A 108 -0.95 -10.66 5.52
CA GLN A 108 -2.32 -10.96 5.91
C GLN A 108 -2.45 -11.84 7.16
N ALA A 109 -1.45 -12.67 7.48
CA ALA A 109 -1.51 -13.62 8.60
C ALA A 109 -0.77 -13.16 9.86
N THR A 110 -0.05 -12.04 9.80
CA THR A 110 0.75 -11.53 10.93
C THR A 110 -0.10 -11.08 12.12
N THR A 111 0.48 -11.14 13.32
CA THR A 111 -0.06 -10.47 14.51
C THR A 111 0.18 -8.96 14.50
N HIS A 112 1.05 -8.47 13.61
CA HIS A 112 1.34 -7.06 13.43
C HIS A 112 0.22 -6.33 12.67
N MET A 113 0.10 -5.03 12.89
CA MET A 113 -0.97 -4.20 12.30
C MET A 113 -0.70 -3.74 10.86
N ALA A 114 0.27 -4.31 10.15
CA ALA A 114 0.59 -3.91 8.79
C ALA A 114 -0.62 -4.05 7.84
N SER A 115 -0.74 -3.08 6.95
CA SER A 115 -1.72 -3.04 5.87
C SER A 115 -1.02 -2.68 4.55
N PRO A 116 -1.46 -3.20 3.41
CA PRO A 116 -0.93 -2.74 2.13
C PRO A 116 -1.26 -1.26 1.90
N LEU A 117 -0.23 -0.42 1.84
CA LEU A 117 -0.33 0.95 1.33
C LEU A 117 -0.03 0.93 -0.16
N VAL A 118 -0.91 1.52 -0.94
CA VAL A 118 -0.76 1.70 -2.39
C VAL A 118 -0.62 3.18 -2.69
N ILE A 119 0.47 3.55 -3.37
CA ILE A 119 0.72 4.91 -3.85
C ILE A 119 0.77 4.90 -5.37
N VAL A 120 -0.05 5.75 -5.99
CA VAL A 120 -0.19 5.83 -7.45
C VAL A 120 0.59 7.03 -7.97
N ASN A 121 1.33 6.81 -9.05
CA ASN A 121 2.05 7.84 -9.78
C ASN A 121 1.67 7.84 -11.25
N GLY A 122 1.88 8.99 -11.90
CA GLY A 122 1.69 9.18 -13.33
C GLY A 122 0.29 9.68 -13.72
N PRO A 123 0.04 9.85 -15.03
CA PRO A 123 -1.14 10.54 -15.57
C PRO A 123 -2.48 9.99 -15.09
N ILE A 124 -2.57 8.67 -14.88
CA ILE A 124 -3.82 8.03 -14.44
C ILE A 124 -4.36 8.60 -13.13
N ALA A 125 -3.48 9.05 -12.22
CA ALA A 125 -3.91 9.62 -10.96
C ALA A 125 -4.79 10.86 -11.18
N CYS A 126 -4.40 11.73 -12.12
CA CYS A 126 -5.17 12.89 -12.52
C CYS A 126 -6.43 12.48 -13.31
N GLU A 127 -6.30 11.57 -14.29
CA GLU A 127 -7.39 11.12 -15.17
C GLU A 127 -8.58 10.55 -14.39
N ILE A 128 -8.32 9.79 -13.32
CA ILE A 128 -9.38 9.20 -12.49
C ILE A 128 -9.72 10.04 -11.25
N GLY A 129 -9.11 11.22 -11.11
CA GLY A 129 -9.39 12.18 -10.04
C GLY A 129 -8.96 11.72 -8.66
N MET A 130 -7.77 11.09 -8.54
CA MET A 130 -7.18 10.78 -7.25
C MET A 130 -6.73 12.05 -6.52
N ASN A 131 -6.64 11.97 -5.20
CA ASN A 131 -6.20 13.07 -4.36
C ASN A 131 -4.84 12.76 -3.71
N GLY A 132 -3.80 13.50 -4.10
CA GLY A 132 -2.50 13.55 -3.43
C GLY A 132 -2.32 14.79 -2.55
N GLY A 133 -3.31 15.70 -2.57
CA GLY A 133 -3.28 17.00 -1.91
C GLY A 133 -3.85 17.00 -0.48
N ALA A 134 -4.60 18.04 -0.14
CA ALA A 134 -5.19 18.17 1.20
C ALA A 134 -6.04 16.96 1.59
N ASN A 135 -5.84 16.48 2.81
CA ASN A 135 -6.55 15.31 3.35
C ASN A 135 -6.38 14.01 2.52
N ALA A 136 -5.23 13.84 1.86
CA ALA A 136 -4.99 12.72 0.92
C ALA A 136 -5.22 11.34 1.55
N PHE A 137 -4.81 11.14 2.81
CA PHE A 137 -5.04 9.90 3.56
C PHE A 137 -6.40 9.82 4.25
N GLY A 138 -7.20 10.87 4.16
CA GLY A 138 -8.50 10.95 4.81
C GLY A 138 -9.67 10.58 3.89
N SER A 139 -10.86 10.81 4.40
CA SER A 139 -12.11 10.57 3.66
C SER A 139 -12.40 11.67 2.64
N GLY A 140 -13.31 11.37 1.68
CA GLY A 140 -13.89 12.35 0.74
C GLY A 140 -13.52 12.12 -0.72
N ASN A 141 -12.35 11.59 -1.04
CA ASN A 141 -12.03 11.25 -2.42
C ASN A 141 -12.48 9.83 -2.77
N ARG A 142 -13.34 9.71 -3.80
CA ARG A 142 -13.90 8.42 -4.19
C ARG A 142 -12.83 7.46 -4.72
N ALA A 143 -11.90 7.92 -5.56
CA ALA A 143 -10.88 7.06 -6.14
C ALA A 143 -9.97 6.48 -5.04
N ASN A 144 -9.38 7.31 -4.19
CA ASN A 144 -8.53 6.86 -3.09
C ASN A 144 -9.26 5.85 -2.20
N ALA A 145 -10.46 6.20 -1.75
CA ALA A 145 -11.24 5.39 -0.80
C ALA A 145 -11.64 4.04 -1.41
N THR A 146 -12.19 4.04 -2.62
CA THR A 146 -12.77 2.82 -3.18
C THR A 146 -11.74 1.90 -3.82
N ILE A 147 -10.63 2.41 -4.37
CA ILE A 147 -9.50 1.58 -4.85
C ILE A 147 -8.89 0.80 -3.69
N GLY A 148 -8.52 1.47 -2.60
CA GLY A 148 -7.98 0.80 -1.43
C GLY A 148 -8.96 -0.22 -0.83
N ARG A 149 -10.26 0.11 -0.80
CA ARG A 149 -11.30 -0.78 -0.32
C ARG A 149 -11.51 -2.00 -1.24
N ALA A 150 -11.43 -1.84 -2.57
CA ALA A 150 -11.53 -2.96 -3.51
C ALA A 150 -10.43 -3.99 -3.28
N ILE A 151 -9.20 -3.51 -3.09
CA ILE A 151 -8.06 -4.36 -2.72
C ILE A 151 -8.37 -5.12 -1.42
N ARG A 152 -8.90 -4.44 -0.41
CA ARG A 152 -9.23 -5.09 0.87
C ARG A 152 -10.34 -6.13 0.71
N LEU A 153 -11.41 -5.85 -0.03
CA LEU A 153 -12.48 -6.82 -0.28
C LEU A 153 -11.95 -8.06 -1.01
N ILE A 154 -11.07 -7.90 -1.98
CA ILE A 154 -10.44 -9.02 -2.69
C ILE A 154 -9.57 -9.86 -1.73
N MET A 155 -8.78 -9.22 -0.87
CA MET A 155 -8.01 -9.94 0.14
C MET A 155 -8.89 -10.72 1.12
N LEU A 156 -10.10 -10.23 1.44
CA LEU A 156 -11.07 -10.92 2.30
C LEU A 156 -11.81 -12.04 1.56
N ASN A 157 -12.36 -11.73 0.38
CA ASN A 157 -13.31 -12.60 -0.32
C ASN A 157 -12.60 -13.70 -1.13
N VAL A 158 -11.43 -13.39 -1.69
CA VAL A 158 -10.62 -14.31 -2.49
C VAL A 158 -9.45 -14.87 -1.69
N GLY A 159 -8.72 -14.00 -1.01
CA GLY A 159 -7.59 -14.40 -0.16
C GLY A 159 -8.00 -15.06 1.14
N GLY A 160 -9.21 -14.81 1.63
CA GLY A 160 -9.71 -15.35 2.89
C GLY A 160 -9.01 -14.80 4.14
N GLY A 161 -8.34 -13.64 4.04
CA GLY A 161 -7.64 -12.98 5.14
C GLY A 161 -8.57 -12.37 6.18
N ARG A 162 -9.45 -13.18 6.78
CA ARG A 162 -10.43 -12.75 7.77
C ARG A 162 -9.94 -12.97 9.20
N ALA A 163 -10.29 -12.04 10.08
CA ALA A 163 -10.09 -12.20 11.51
C ALA A 163 -11.30 -12.95 12.12
N PRO A 164 -11.07 -13.79 13.14
CA PRO A 164 -9.78 -14.19 13.73
C PRO A 164 -9.14 -15.41 13.07
N GLU A 165 -9.71 -15.97 11.98
CA GLU A 165 -9.30 -17.27 11.44
C GLU A 165 -7.88 -17.22 10.85
N LEU A 166 -7.61 -16.26 9.96
CA LEU A 166 -6.33 -16.12 9.27
C LEU A 166 -5.64 -14.80 9.58
N ASP A 167 -6.36 -13.67 9.63
CA ASP A 167 -5.80 -12.40 10.10
C ASP A 167 -5.65 -12.46 11.63
N LYS A 168 -4.41 -12.59 12.09
CA LYS A 168 -4.08 -12.68 13.52
C LYS A 168 -3.69 -11.33 14.12
N CYS A 169 -3.93 -10.24 13.42
CA CYS A 169 -3.56 -8.91 13.89
C CYS A 169 -4.14 -8.61 15.28
N THR A 170 -3.27 -8.26 16.22
CA THR A 170 -3.65 -8.07 17.63
C THR A 170 -4.59 -6.89 17.82
N LEU A 171 -4.34 -5.77 17.15
CA LEU A 171 -5.09 -4.52 17.35
C LEU A 171 -5.87 -4.09 16.12
N GLY A 172 -5.44 -4.50 14.92
CA GLY A 172 -5.93 -3.92 13.69
C GLY A 172 -5.35 -2.53 13.42
N ASN A 173 -5.82 -1.91 12.35
CA ASN A 173 -5.37 -0.61 11.89
C ASN A 173 -6.47 -0.03 10.97
N PRO A 174 -6.93 1.22 11.13
CA PRO A 174 -7.91 1.83 10.24
C PRO A 174 -7.54 1.74 8.75
N ALA A 175 -6.25 1.74 8.41
CA ALA A 175 -5.76 1.53 7.05
C ALA A 175 -6.12 0.14 6.46
N LYS A 176 -6.60 -0.80 7.27
CA LYS A 176 -7.15 -2.07 6.77
C LYS A 176 -8.52 -1.95 6.10
N TYR A 177 -9.21 -0.83 6.24
CA TYR A 177 -10.42 -0.55 5.45
C TYR A 177 -10.08 -0.07 4.05
N SER A 178 -9.15 0.89 3.95
CA SER A 178 -8.67 1.45 2.68
C SER A 178 -7.34 2.16 2.91
N TYR A 179 -6.35 1.94 2.05
CA TYR A 179 -5.05 2.57 2.17
C TYR A 179 -4.45 2.82 0.78
N CYS A 180 -5.01 3.78 0.07
CA CYS A 180 -4.59 4.15 -1.27
C CYS A 180 -4.58 5.67 -1.42
N VAL A 181 -3.53 6.18 -2.05
CA VAL A 181 -3.29 7.61 -2.28
C VAL A 181 -2.47 7.79 -3.55
N CYS A 182 -2.42 8.99 -4.13
CA CYS A 182 -1.42 9.31 -5.13
C CYS A 182 -0.38 10.31 -4.60
N GLU A 183 0.79 10.35 -5.23
CA GLU A 183 1.75 11.43 -5.01
C GLU A 183 1.17 12.76 -5.55
N ASN A 184 1.45 13.87 -4.89
CA ASN A 184 1.10 15.20 -5.37
C ASN A 184 2.17 15.69 -6.36
N GLU A 185 2.17 15.13 -7.56
CA GLU A 185 3.18 15.42 -8.58
C GLU A 185 3.11 16.87 -9.08
N GLU A 186 1.92 17.45 -9.14
CA GLU A 186 1.68 18.83 -9.60
C GLU A 186 2.41 19.87 -8.74
N HIS A 187 2.47 19.64 -7.43
CA HIS A 187 3.06 20.60 -6.48
C HIS A 187 4.39 20.11 -5.90
N SER A 188 4.84 18.93 -6.30
CA SER A 188 6.14 18.40 -5.88
C SER A 188 7.28 19.20 -6.51
N PRO A 189 8.26 19.65 -5.73
CA PRO A 189 9.47 20.28 -6.29
C PRO A 189 10.46 19.23 -6.85
N PHE A 190 10.18 17.95 -6.70
CA PHE A 190 11.01 16.84 -7.16
C PHE A 190 10.37 16.15 -8.37
N ALA A 191 11.17 15.43 -9.15
CA ALA A 191 10.64 14.54 -10.17
C ALA A 191 9.69 13.51 -9.55
N PRO A 192 8.63 13.06 -10.24
CA PRO A 192 7.75 12.00 -9.74
C PRO A 192 8.51 10.73 -9.35
N TYR A 193 8.04 10.04 -8.31
CA TYR A 193 8.70 8.85 -7.79
C TYR A 193 8.95 7.78 -8.87
N HIS A 194 7.97 7.53 -9.74
CA HIS A 194 8.11 6.55 -10.81
C HIS A 194 9.19 6.93 -11.83
N VAL A 195 9.35 8.22 -12.13
CA VAL A 195 10.38 8.72 -13.06
C VAL A 195 11.78 8.49 -12.47
N GLU A 196 11.98 8.74 -11.19
CA GLU A 196 13.24 8.45 -10.50
C GLU A 196 13.58 6.94 -10.48
N HIS A 197 12.57 6.08 -10.69
CA HIS A 197 12.72 4.63 -10.76
C HIS A 197 12.72 4.08 -12.19
N GLY A 198 12.96 4.94 -13.20
CA GLY A 198 13.21 4.56 -14.58
C GLY A 198 11.99 4.44 -15.48
N TYR A 199 10.80 4.79 -14.99
CA TYR A 199 9.61 4.90 -15.84
C TYR A 199 9.57 6.25 -16.58
N GLN A 200 8.90 6.29 -17.72
CA GLN A 200 8.70 7.55 -18.44
C GLN A 200 7.62 8.40 -17.76
N PRO A 201 7.64 9.73 -17.93
CA PRO A 201 6.65 10.63 -17.32
C PRO A 201 5.19 10.35 -17.72
N ASP A 202 4.97 9.77 -18.90
CA ASP A 202 3.66 9.39 -19.42
C ASP A 202 3.20 7.99 -18.99
N GLN A 203 4.05 7.25 -18.28
CA GLN A 203 3.70 5.96 -17.70
C GLN A 203 3.10 6.15 -16.32
N SER A 204 2.14 5.29 -15.99
CA SER A 204 1.53 5.26 -14.67
C SER A 204 1.93 4.00 -13.90
N THR A 205 2.15 4.15 -12.60
CA THR A 205 2.62 3.06 -11.74
C THR A 205 1.86 3.00 -10.42
N VAL A 206 1.91 1.83 -9.79
CA VAL A 206 1.55 1.63 -8.39
C VAL A 206 2.78 1.20 -7.60
N PHE A 207 3.00 1.84 -6.48
CA PHE A 207 3.95 1.41 -5.46
C PHE A 207 3.17 0.77 -4.31
N ALA A 208 3.53 -0.43 -3.91
CA ALA A 208 2.90 -1.16 -2.82
C ALA A 208 3.90 -1.46 -1.71
N ILE A 209 3.55 -1.15 -0.48
CA ILE A 209 4.36 -1.43 0.72
C ILE A 209 3.46 -1.94 1.86
N ALA A 210 3.95 -2.91 2.63
CA ALA A 210 3.32 -3.30 3.88
C ALA A 210 3.66 -2.29 4.97
N ALA A 211 2.67 -1.55 5.46
CA ALA A 211 2.88 -0.37 6.28
C ALA A 211 1.93 -0.28 7.48
N GLU A 212 2.35 0.42 8.51
CA GLU A 212 1.50 0.92 9.59
C GLU A 212 0.74 2.18 9.14
N ALA A 213 -0.08 2.76 10.02
CA ALA A 213 -0.71 4.05 9.77
C ALA A 213 0.32 5.19 9.75
N PRO A 214 0.03 6.31 9.07
CA PRO A 214 0.86 7.50 9.10
C PRO A 214 1.01 8.06 10.52
N HIS A 215 2.24 8.33 10.93
CA HIS A 215 2.55 9.07 12.15
C HIS A 215 2.88 10.51 11.79
N SER A 216 2.09 11.45 12.29
CA SER A 216 2.23 12.87 11.99
C SER A 216 3.55 13.44 12.52
N VAL A 217 4.22 14.21 11.70
CA VAL A 217 5.41 15.01 12.04
C VAL A 217 5.11 16.46 11.78
N THR A 218 5.36 17.33 12.77
CA THR A 218 5.08 18.75 12.67
C THR A 218 6.35 19.59 12.91
N ASP A 219 6.62 20.50 12.00
CA ASP A 219 7.68 21.50 12.16
C ASP A 219 7.26 22.84 11.54
N HIS A 220 6.89 23.79 12.39
CA HIS A 220 6.48 25.14 11.98
C HIS A 220 7.60 26.17 12.09
N GLN A 221 8.80 25.78 12.55
CA GLN A 221 9.87 26.71 12.92
C GLN A 221 11.05 26.69 11.96
N CYS A 222 11.48 25.51 11.53
CA CYS A 222 12.69 25.36 10.72
C CYS A 222 12.49 25.84 9.29
N ASN A 223 13.47 26.57 8.77
CA ASN A 223 13.44 27.12 7.41
C ASN A 223 14.62 26.62 6.55
N ASP A 224 15.32 25.60 7.00
CA ASP A 224 16.43 24.91 6.36
C ASP A 224 16.19 23.40 6.31
N PRO A 225 16.88 22.67 5.40
CA PRO A 225 16.70 21.23 5.24
C PRO A 225 16.99 20.44 6.51
N GLU A 226 18.09 20.76 7.17
CA GLU A 226 18.58 20.02 8.33
C GLU A 226 17.57 20.07 9.48
N GLY A 227 17.03 21.24 9.80
CA GLY A 227 16.07 21.40 10.87
C GLY A 227 14.77 20.64 10.61
N VAL A 228 14.22 20.74 9.39
CA VAL A 228 13.02 19.97 8.98
C VAL A 228 13.29 18.47 9.07
N LEU A 229 14.43 18.01 8.55
CA LEU A 229 14.77 16.59 8.51
C LEU A 229 15.11 16.03 9.89
N ASP A 230 15.72 16.82 10.80
CA ASP A 230 15.97 16.39 12.18
C ASP A 230 14.66 16.12 12.93
N THR A 231 13.62 16.92 12.68
CA THR A 231 12.30 16.67 13.24
C THR A 231 11.71 15.36 12.72
N ILE A 232 11.86 15.07 11.41
CA ILE A 232 11.44 13.80 10.81
C ILE A 232 12.27 12.64 11.39
N CYS A 233 13.59 12.79 11.49
CA CYS A 233 14.49 11.80 12.09
C CYS A 233 14.11 11.45 13.52
N SER A 234 13.67 12.43 14.32
CA SER A 234 13.18 12.21 15.68
C SER A 234 11.94 11.30 15.70
N ALA A 235 10.97 11.54 14.83
CA ALA A 235 9.79 10.69 14.70
C ALA A 235 10.15 9.29 14.19
N MET A 236 11.06 9.18 13.20
CA MET A 236 11.56 7.90 12.70
C MET A 236 12.27 7.08 13.77
N SER A 237 12.95 7.75 14.71
CA SER A 237 13.79 7.14 15.74
C SER A 237 13.02 6.66 16.97
N THR A 238 11.69 6.63 16.93
CA THR A 238 10.86 6.16 18.05
C THR A 238 11.28 4.76 18.49
N ILE A 239 11.83 4.65 19.71
CA ILE A 239 12.26 3.38 20.29
C ILE A 239 11.06 2.46 20.43
N ALA A 240 11.23 1.17 20.13
CA ALA A 240 10.21 0.15 20.16
C ALA A 240 9.14 0.24 19.05
N SER A 241 9.25 1.18 18.11
CA SER A 241 8.49 1.06 16.87
C SER A 241 8.94 -0.19 16.09
N ASN A 242 8.06 -0.77 15.30
CA ASN A 242 8.39 -1.98 14.56
C ASN A 242 9.58 -1.78 13.62
N THR A 243 9.67 -0.64 12.94
CA THR A 243 10.80 -0.31 12.06
C THR A 243 12.11 -0.19 12.85
N ALA A 244 12.08 0.45 14.02
CA ALA A 244 13.27 0.54 14.88
C ALA A 244 13.74 -0.83 15.38
N VAL A 245 12.81 -1.77 15.58
CA VAL A 245 13.10 -3.13 16.07
C VAL A 245 13.52 -4.05 14.93
N LEU A 246 12.82 -4.08 13.83
CA LEU A 246 12.99 -5.08 12.76
C LEU A 246 13.66 -4.53 11.50
N SER A 247 13.91 -3.22 11.42
CA SER A 247 14.42 -2.59 10.19
C SER A 247 13.45 -2.78 8.99
N GLY A 248 13.98 -2.90 7.81
CA GLY A 248 13.21 -3.11 6.59
C GLY A 248 13.01 -1.82 5.83
N HIS A 249 11.85 -1.65 5.23
CA HIS A 249 11.50 -0.47 4.47
C HIS A 249 10.56 0.45 5.26
N CYS A 250 10.61 1.73 4.97
CA CYS A 250 9.65 2.71 5.49
C CYS A 250 9.33 3.77 4.43
N THR A 251 8.26 4.53 4.67
CA THR A 251 7.88 5.63 3.79
C THR A 251 7.87 6.94 4.57
N VAL A 252 8.27 8.01 3.91
CA VAL A 252 8.09 9.38 4.38
C VAL A 252 7.18 10.09 3.38
N ALA A 253 6.01 10.51 3.83
CA ALA A 253 5.14 11.42 3.10
C ALA A 253 5.53 12.85 3.49
N LEU A 254 6.27 13.51 2.61
CA LEU A 254 6.77 14.85 2.83
C LEU A 254 5.68 15.85 2.41
N GLY A 255 5.25 16.69 3.32
CA GLY A 255 4.29 17.76 3.02
C GLY A 255 4.90 18.82 2.12
N ILE A 256 4.07 19.50 1.34
CA ILE A 256 4.51 20.44 0.28
C ILE A 256 5.38 21.57 0.81
N GLU A 257 5.03 22.16 1.96
CA GLU A 257 5.82 23.24 2.53
C GLU A 257 7.20 22.76 3.01
N HIS A 258 7.29 21.55 3.60
CA HIS A 258 8.57 20.96 3.94
C HIS A 258 9.38 20.62 2.70
N ALA A 259 8.76 20.01 1.68
CA ALA A 259 9.40 19.71 0.40
C ALA A 259 9.94 20.99 -0.26
N GLY A 260 9.13 22.05 -0.30
CA GLY A 260 9.53 23.34 -0.85
C GLY A 260 10.65 24.00 -0.04
N THR A 261 10.65 23.87 1.28
CA THR A 261 11.73 24.39 2.12
C THR A 261 13.05 23.71 1.78
N ILE A 262 13.05 22.39 1.67
CA ILE A 262 14.25 21.60 1.38
C ILE A 262 14.75 21.87 -0.05
N ALA A 263 13.85 21.89 -1.03
CA ALA A 263 14.18 22.08 -2.43
C ALA A 263 14.83 23.45 -2.72
N LYS A 264 14.49 24.51 -1.98
CA LYS A 264 15.13 25.84 -2.10
C LYS A 264 16.63 25.81 -1.89
N TYR A 265 17.14 24.82 -1.17
CA TYR A 265 18.58 24.64 -0.92
C TYR A 265 19.24 23.69 -1.94
N GLY A 266 18.50 23.27 -2.97
CA GLY A 266 19.01 22.40 -4.04
C GLY A 266 19.15 20.92 -3.66
N TRP A 267 18.58 20.47 -2.53
CA TRP A 267 18.62 19.09 -2.12
C TRP A 267 17.74 18.21 -3.01
N THR A 268 18.28 17.08 -3.38
CA THR A 268 17.57 16.02 -4.11
C THR A 268 16.88 15.03 -3.15
N ARG A 269 16.01 14.16 -3.67
CA ARG A 269 15.46 13.06 -2.86
C ARG A 269 16.57 12.17 -2.29
N ASN A 270 17.66 11.96 -3.03
CA ASN A 270 18.78 11.13 -2.55
C ASN A 270 19.53 11.80 -1.40
N ASP A 271 19.69 13.13 -1.42
CA ASP A 271 20.26 13.87 -0.30
C ASP A 271 19.38 13.74 0.93
N ILE A 272 18.06 13.91 0.78
CA ILE A 272 17.07 13.73 1.85
C ILE A 272 17.16 12.30 2.44
N LYS A 273 17.08 11.28 1.60
CA LYS A 273 17.16 9.87 2.06
C LYS A 273 18.47 9.57 2.77
N SER A 274 19.57 10.11 2.26
CA SER A 274 20.89 9.95 2.88
C SER A 274 20.96 10.61 4.24
N TYR A 275 20.44 11.83 4.36
CA TYR A 275 20.35 12.54 5.63
C TYR A 275 19.48 11.79 6.64
N LEU A 276 18.28 11.41 6.24
CA LEU A 276 17.36 10.65 7.10
C LEU A 276 18.01 9.33 7.57
N TRP A 277 18.71 8.63 6.69
CA TRP A 277 19.44 7.41 7.07
C TRP A 277 20.59 7.69 8.04
N MET A 278 21.36 8.75 7.82
CA MET A 278 22.50 9.10 8.68
C MET A 278 22.06 9.59 10.05
N HIS A 279 20.95 10.28 10.15
CA HIS A 279 20.52 10.96 11.38
C HIS A 279 19.39 10.26 12.14
N SER A 280 18.58 9.42 11.50
CA SER A 280 17.58 8.60 12.19
C SER A 280 18.20 7.33 12.76
N GLY A 281 17.87 6.99 14.00
CA GLY A 281 18.36 5.79 14.65
C GLY A 281 18.50 5.95 16.15
N ASN A 282 18.79 4.85 16.82
CA ASN A 282 18.87 4.78 18.26
C ASN A 282 20.25 4.31 18.71
N ARG A 283 20.75 4.82 19.83
CA ARG A 283 21.97 4.28 20.44
C ARG A 283 21.73 2.83 20.86
N PHE A 284 22.69 1.96 20.58
CA PHE A 284 22.59 0.56 20.99
C PHE A 284 22.35 0.42 22.50
N GLY A 285 23.03 1.22 23.33
CA GLY A 285 22.84 1.22 24.77
C GLY A 285 21.43 1.59 25.21
N ALA A 286 20.73 2.48 24.47
CA ALA A 286 19.33 2.82 24.75
C ALA A 286 18.39 1.66 24.43
N ILE A 287 18.66 0.96 23.33
CA ILE A 287 17.91 -0.23 22.90
C ILE A 287 18.18 -1.41 23.83
N ALA A 288 19.46 -1.62 24.20
CA ALA A 288 19.90 -2.74 25.03
C ALA A 288 19.59 -2.58 26.53
N ARG A 289 19.33 -1.36 26.99
CA ARG A 289 18.99 -1.07 28.41
C ARG A 289 17.79 -1.85 28.91
N ASN A 290 16.88 -2.15 28.04
CA ASN A 290 15.80 -3.08 28.33
C ASN A 290 16.23 -4.44 27.79
N HIS A 291 16.72 -5.34 28.66
CA HIS A 291 17.15 -6.70 28.30
C HIS A 291 16.19 -7.47 27.40
N ARG A 292 14.94 -7.03 27.32
CA ARG A 292 13.92 -7.56 26.42
C ARG A 292 14.14 -7.18 24.97
N TYR A 293 14.60 -5.95 24.68
CA TYR A 293 14.90 -5.51 23.31
C TYR A 293 16.12 -6.22 22.73
N GLY A 294 17.16 -6.45 23.51
CA GLY A 294 18.36 -7.16 23.05
C GLY A 294 18.10 -8.59 22.58
N LYS A 295 17.00 -9.21 23.01
CA LYS A 295 16.60 -10.56 22.56
C LYS A 295 15.68 -10.55 21.33
N VAL A 296 14.92 -9.48 21.13
CA VAL A 296 14.01 -9.32 19.97
C VAL A 296 14.77 -8.90 18.73
N TYR A 297 15.89 -8.19 18.90
CA TYR A 297 16.75 -7.79 17.81
C TYR A 297 17.57 -8.95 17.25
N ASN A 298 16.93 -9.80 16.51
CA ASN A 298 17.57 -10.81 15.67
C ASN A 298 18.14 -10.20 14.38
N ARG A 299 18.49 -8.91 14.42
CA ARG A 299 19.28 -8.29 13.38
C ARG A 299 20.64 -8.94 13.36
N ASN A 300 21.14 -9.31 12.19
CA ASN A 300 22.54 -9.57 11.95
C ASN A 300 23.35 -8.26 12.07
N LEU A 301 23.25 -7.62 13.25
CA LEU A 301 24.05 -6.45 13.53
C LEU A 301 25.52 -6.86 13.50
N PRO A 302 26.40 -6.09 12.86
CA PRO A 302 27.83 -6.32 12.95
C PRO A 302 28.24 -6.44 14.41
N LYS A 303 29.11 -7.39 14.74
CA LYS A 303 29.50 -7.69 16.13
C LYS A 303 30.03 -6.45 16.88
N TRP A 304 30.55 -5.45 16.17
CA TRP A 304 31.05 -4.21 16.75
C TRP A 304 29.92 -3.29 17.27
N TYR A 305 28.73 -3.31 16.71
CA TYR A 305 27.58 -2.58 17.27
C TYR A 305 27.20 -3.06 18.68
N LYS A 306 27.41 -4.32 18.98
CA LYS A 306 27.09 -4.89 20.29
C LYS A 306 28.11 -4.53 21.40
N ARG A 307 29.23 -3.94 21.03
CA ARG A 307 30.35 -3.66 21.95
C ARG A 307 30.43 -2.19 22.35
N ASP A 308 29.80 -1.31 21.59
CA ASP A 308 29.78 0.12 21.87
C ASP A 308 28.36 0.58 22.13
N PRO A 309 28.00 0.89 23.42
CA PRO A 309 26.71 1.38 23.80
C PRO A 309 26.30 2.70 23.11
N ASP A 310 27.26 3.49 22.65
CA ASP A 310 27.04 4.77 22.00
C ASP A 310 26.90 4.65 20.47
N SER A 311 27.21 3.49 19.91
CA SER A 311 26.99 3.23 18.48
C SER A 311 25.53 3.44 18.11
N ARG A 312 25.31 4.29 17.11
CA ARG A 312 23.97 4.52 16.55
C ARG A 312 23.59 3.38 15.62
N ILE A 313 22.40 2.83 15.83
CA ILE A 313 21.79 1.85 14.95
C ILE A 313 20.78 2.57 14.07
N PRO A 314 20.99 2.66 12.75
CA PRO A 314 20.03 3.28 11.82
C PRO A 314 18.68 2.58 11.87
N ILE A 315 17.60 3.31 11.58
CA ILE A 315 16.24 2.75 11.51
C ILE A 315 16.13 1.72 10.38
N VAL A 316 16.78 1.99 9.26
CA VAL A 316 16.83 1.09 8.10
C VAL A 316 18.27 0.80 7.70
N GLU A 317 18.50 -0.22 6.88
CA GLU A 317 19.84 -0.70 6.53
C GLU A 317 20.60 0.23 5.58
N SER A 318 19.87 0.95 4.71
CA SER A 318 20.45 1.88 3.73
C SER A 318 19.44 2.98 3.35
N PRO A 319 19.90 4.08 2.74
CA PRO A 319 19.00 5.14 2.24
C PRO A 319 17.92 4.62 1.28
N ASP A 320 18.22 3.60 0.49
CA ASP A 320 17.30 3.03 -0.49
C ASP A 320 16.10 2.30 0.15
N ARG A 321 16.15 2.07 1.45
CA ARG A 321 15.02 1.51 2.21
C ARG A 321 14.02 2.59 2.66
N ILE A 322 14.31 3.86 2.42
CA ILE A 322 13.44 5.00 2.70
C ILE A 322 12.76 5.41 1.39
N HIS A 323 11.44 5.25 1.32
CA HIS A 323 10.64 5.66 0.17
C HIS A 323 10.03 7.02 0.44
N LEU A 324 10.41 8.02 -0.34
CA LEU A 324 10.00 9.41 -0.14
C LEU A 324 8.99 9.81 -1.21
N PHE A 325 7.84 10.30 -0.78
CA PHE A 325 6.77 10.85 -1.63
C PHE A 325 6.37 12.22 -1.15
N VAL A 326 6.01 13.12 -2.07
CA VAL A 326 5.38 14.39 -1.70
C VAL A 326 3.87 14.18 -1.68
N ILE A 327 3.27 14.28 -0.50
CA ILE A 327 1.83 14.05 -0.29
C ILE A 327 1.32 15.07 0.72
N GLY A 328 0.20 15.72 0.42
CA GLY A 328 -0.44 16.66 1.33
C GLY A 328 -0.89 17.94 0.65
N GLY A 329 -1.61 18.76 1.38
CA GLY A 329 -2.10 20.06 0.92
C GLY A 329 -1.05 21.16 0.96
N ASN A 330 -1.39 22.31 0.37
CA ASN A 330 -0.49 23.47 0.22
C ASN A 330 -0.33 24.29 1.48
N ALA A 331 -1.01 23.94 2.56
CA ALA A 331 -0.94 24.68 3.82
C ALA A 331 -0.71 23.74 5.01
N GLY A 332 0.12 24.20 5.92
CA GLY A 332 0.49 23.48 7.14
C GLY A 332 1.79 22.71 6.99
N ARG A 333 2.71 22.98 7.92
CA ARG A 333 4.03 22.35 7.97
C ARG A 333 3.94 21.00 8.65
N PHE A 334 3.37 20.04 7.94
CA PHE A 334 3.25 18.65 8.37
C PHE A 334 3.86 17.70 7.34
N SER A 335 4.43 16.64 7.85
CA SER A 335 4.84 15.45 7.09
C SER A 335 4.36 14.21 7.85
N ALA A 336 4.55 13.04 7.28
CA ALA A 336 4.25 11.81 8.00
C ALA A 336 5.37 10.79 7.82
N PHE A 337 5.72 10.12 8.92
CA PHE A 337 6.50 8.90 8.90
C PHE A 337 5.55 7.71 8.90
N ILE A 338 5.77 6.78 8.01
CA ILE A 338 4.96 5.57 7.85
C ILE A 338 5.87 4.35 8.03
N PRO A 339 5.86 3.74 9.22
CA PRO A 339 6.67 2.55 9.48
C PRO A 339 6.26 1.39 8.58
N GLY A 340 7.23 0.59 8.14
CA GLY A 340 6.98 -0.63 7.40
C GLY A 340 6.89 -1.87 8.32
N TRP A 341 6.64 -3.03 7.68
CA TRP A 341 6.58 -4.32 8.39
C TRP A 341 7.94 -5.02 8.48
N GLY A 342 8.99 -4.27 8.80
CA GLY A 342 10.33 -4.80 8.95
C GLY A 342 10.88 -5.39 7.63
N HIS A 343 11.82 -6.32 7.75
CA HIS A 343 12.46 -6.99 6.60
C HIS A 343 11.62 -8.15 6.01
N MET A 344 10.41 -8.36 6.51
CA MET A 344 9.54 -9.49 6.12
C MET A 344 8.82 -9.26 4.79
N SER A 345 8.81 -8.03 4.31
CA SER A 345 8.19 -7.63 3.05
C SER A 345 9.08 -6.62 2.33
N THR A 346 9.18 -6.76 1.02
CA THR A 346 9.88 -5.78 0.16
C THR A 346 8.83 -5.03 -0.66
N PRO A 347 8.87 -3.71 -0.72
CA PRO A 347 7.98 -2.93 -1.57
C PRO A 347 8.12 -3.28 -3.05
N VAL A 348 7.03 -3.15 -3.78
CA VAL A 348 6.96 -3.49 -5.20
C VAL A 348 6.40 -2.31 -5.98
N LEU A 349 7.10 -1.93 -7.04
CA LEU A 349 6.65 -0.93 -8.03
C LEU A 349 6.25 -1.68 -9.31
N LYS A 350 5.04 -1.41 -9.83
CA LYS A 350 4.50 -2.02 -11.04
C LYS A 350 3.89 -0.98 -11.96
N SER A 351 4.06 -1.16 -13.27
CA SER A 351 3.32 -0.40 -14.28
C SER A 351 1.84 -0.77 -14.27
N ILE A 352 0.97 0.22 -14.47
CA ILE A 352 -0.48 -0.01 -14.57
C ILE A 352 -0.85 -0.64 -15.92
N THR A 353 0.00 -0.52 -16.93
CA THR A 353 -0.21 -1.10 -18.27
C THR A 353 0.32 -2.53 -18.43
N GLU A 354 1.06 -3.05 -17.44
CA GLU A 354 1.59 -4.42 -17.52
C GLU A 354 0.46 -5.44 -17.65
N THR A 355 0.47 -6.18 -18.77
CA THR A 355 -0.34 -7.39 -18.92
C THR A 355 0.30 -8.48 -18.05
N PRO A 356 -0.46 -9.27 -17.29
CA PRO A 356 0.11 -10.38 -16.55
C PRO A 356 0.85 -11.31 -17.50
N THR A 357 2.14 -11.49 -17.32
CA THR A 357 2.89 -12.57 -17.98
C THR A 357 2.59 -13.85 -17.21
N ILE A 358 1.54 -14.55 -17.62
CA ILE A 358 1.44 -15.97 -17.32
C ILE A 358 2.46 -16.60 -18.26
N SER A 359 3.50 -17.23 -17.73
CA SER A 359 4.38 -18.05 -18.55
C SER A 359 3.53 -19.14 -19.18
N ASP A 360 3.55 -19.25 -20.52
CA ASP A 360 2.82 -20.29 -21.25
C ASP A 360 3.20 -21.72 -20.82
N ASP A 361 4.27 -21.87 -20.05
CA ASP A 361 4.75 -23.15 -19.52
C ASP A 361 3.89 -23.73 -18.38
N GLU A 362 3.05 -22.94 -17.70
CA GLU A 362 2.14 -23.47 -16.66
C GLU A 362 0.78 -23.95 -17.21
N CYS A 363 0.48 -23.69 -18.48
CA CYS A 363 -0.78 -24.09 -19.13
C CYS A 363 -0.62 -25.14 -20.24
N ALA A 364 0.59 -25.65 -20.51
CA ALA A 364 0.84 -26.58 -21.63
C ALA A 364 0.20 -27.96 -21.43
N ASP A 365 -0.19 -28.36 -20.24
CA ASP A 365 -0.73 -29.72 -19.94
C ASP A 365 -2.23 -29.79 -19.65
N GLY A 366 -3.02 -28.77 -19.97
CA GLY A 366 -4.49 -28.86 -19.93
C GLY A 366 -5.11 -29.24 -18.57
N MET A 367 -4.33 -29.35 -17.52
CA MET A 367 -4.76 -29.59 -16.13
C MET A 367 -4.07 -28.62 -15.18
N CYS A 368 -4.73 -27.50 -14.89
CA CYS A 368 -4.44 -26.76 -13.68
C CYS A 368 -4.65 -27.72 -12.49
N LYS A 369 -3.57 -28.23 -11.91
CA LYS A 369 -3.68 -28.93 -10.64
C LYS A 369 -4.06 -27.90 -9.57
N LEU A 370 -5.28 -28.03 -9.08
CA LEU A 370 -5.84 -27.31 -7.92
C LEU A 370 -5.04 -27.58 -6.66
#